data_794fffa1bd4431c488e2925a26621141
#
_entry.id   794fffa1bd4431c488e2925a26621141
#
_cell.length_a   1.000
_cell.length_b   1.000
_cell.length_c   1.000
_cell.angle_alpha   90.00
_cell.angle_beta   90.00
_cell.angle_gamma   90.00
#
_symmetry.space_group_name_H-M   'P 1'
#
loop_
_entity.id
_entity.type
_entity.pdbx_description
1 polymer ?
#
loop_
_entity_poly.entity_id
_entity_poly.type
_entity_poly.pdbx_seq_one_letter_code
_entity_poly.pdbx_strand_id
1 'polypeptide(L)'
;MKCIVTDTISFLSNTFPKIYSSLYLNYLKQYSGLYDVNKTQLRALYRASVHGKLRIMFPMISSLEELLDAKEVIKEVLKELDAENIAYSNDVEVGMMIEIPSAAVISDVLATHVDFFSIGTNDLIQYTCAVDRMNQKISHLYNQFNPAVLRLIKMVIDNAHKEGKWVGMCGESAGDQ
;
A
#
# COMPACT_ATOMS: atom_id res chain seq x y z
N MET A 1 -0.94 5.99 -17.65
CA MET A 1 -1.56 4.69 -17.29
C MET A 1 -2.19 4.88 -15.92
N LYS A 2 -3.52 5.02 -15.84
CA LYS A 2 -4.21 5.40 -14.59
C LYS A 2 -4.23 4.20 -13.62
N CYS A 3 -3.83 4.43 -12.39
CA CYS A 3 -3.95 3.46 -11.30
C CYS A 3 -5.43 3.34 -10.92
N ILE A 4 -6.09 2.27 -11.36
CA ILE A 4 -7.55 2.06 -11.15
C ILE A 4 -7.88 1.84 -9.65
N VAL A 5 -6.91 1.47 -8.84
CA VAL A 5 -7.11 1.25 -7.39
C VAL A 5 -7.30 2.57 -6.63
N THR A 6 -6.73 3.68 -7.11
CA THR A 6 -6.90 4.98 -6.48
C THR A 6 -8.34 5.50 -6.59
N ASP A 7 -9.05 5.23 -7.68
CA ASP A 7 -10.42 5.70 -7.85
C ASP A 7 -11.42 4.90 -7.00
N THR A 8 -11.21 3.60 -6.82
CA THR A 8 -12.07 2.76 -5.97
C THR A 8 -11.81 3.01 -4.47
N ILE A 9 -10.56 3.23 -4.08
CA ILE A 9 -10.20 3.60 -2.71
C ILE A 9 -10.63 5.04 -2.41
N SER A 10 -10.54 5.97 -3.36
CA SER A 10 -11.04 7.33 -3.21
C SER A 10 -12.55 7.38 -3.03
N PHE A 11 -13.31 6.53 -3.71
CA PHE A 11 -14.74 6.40 -3.51
C PHE A 11 -15.09 5.86 -2.12
N LEU A 12 -14.35 4.86 -1.63
CA LEU A 12 -14.51 4.31 -0.27
C LEU A 12 -13.98 5.25 0.81
N SER A 13 -12.92 6.02 0.55
CA SER A 13 -12.35 7.00 1.49
C SER A 13 -13.24 8.23 1.69
N ASN A 14 -14.07 8.58 0.73
CA ASN A 14 -15.07 9.64 0.86
C ASN A 14 -16.31 9.20 1.65
N THR A 15 -16.54 7.89 1.78
CA THR A 15 -17.68 7.32 2.51
C THR A 15 -17.33 6.99 3.96
N PHE A 16 -16.02 6.83 4.29
CA PHE A 16 -15.54 6.56 5.66
C PHE A 16 -14.45 7.57 6.06
N PRO A 17 -14.64 8.37 7.12
CA PRO A 17 -13.68 9.37 7.52
C PRO A 17 -12.39 8.73 8.03
N LYS A 18 -11.28 9.07 7.38
CA LYS A 18 -9.87 9.09 7.86
C LYS A 18 -9.50 8.15 9.02
N ILE A 19 -9.52 6.85 8.81
CA ILE A 19 -9.00 5.90 9.79
C ILE A 19 -8.04 4.91 9.10
N TYR A 20 -6.87 5.38 8.70
CA TYR A 20 -5.79 4.51 8.24
C TYR A 20 -4.47 5.00 8.83
N SER A 21 -4.17 4.58 10.06
CA SER A 21 -2.83 4.68 10.63
C SER A 21 -2.27 3.27 10.84
N SER A 22 -0.94 3.10 10.84
CA SER A 22 -0.25 1.82 11.07
C SER A 22 -0.60 1.16 12.41
N LEU A 23 -0.96 1.94 13.43
CA LEU A 23 -1.63 1.48 14.65
C LEU A 23 -2.90 0.67 14.33
N TYR A 24 -3.52 0.92 13.20
CA TYR A 24 -4.77 0.31 12.80
C TYR A 24 -4.57 -1.12 12.29
N LEU A 25 -3.52 -1.44 11.53
CA LEU A 25 -3.25 -2.83 11.10
C LEU A 25 -2.88 -3.72 12.30
N ASN A 26 -2.09 -3.22 13.24
CA ASN A 26 -1.84 -3.95 14.50
C ASN A 26 -3.07 -4.02 15.39
N TYR A 27 -3.93 -3.01 15.36
CA TYR A 27 -5.23 -3.00 16.01
C TYR A 27 -6.22 -3.95 15.31
N LEU A 28 -6.13 -4.10 13.98
CA LEU A 28 -6.92 -5.03 13.17
C LEU A 28 -6.65 -6.50 13.51
N LYS A 29 -5.41 -6.83 13.85
CA LYS A 29 -5.06 -8.20 14.32
C LYS A 29 -5.74 -8.56 15.66
N GLN A 30 -6.09 -7.56 16.48
CA GLN A 30 -6.77 -7.76 17.77
C GLN A 30 -8.31 -7.76 17.70
N TYR A 31 -8.88 -7.26 16.60
CA TYR A 31 -10.34 -7.18 16.43
C TYR A 31 -10.79 -7.96 15.21
N SER A 32 -11.37 -9.13 15.44
CA SER A 32 -11.88 -10.06 14.41
C SER A 32 -12.76 -9.39 13.33
N GLY A 33 -13.50 -8.34 13.66
CA GLY A 33 -14.40 -7.67 12.73
C GLY A 33 -13.73 -6.92 11.58
N LEU A 34 -12.45 -6.56 11.68
CA LEU A 34 -11.73 -5.83 10.61
C LEU A 34 -10.96 -6.78 9.69
N TYR A 35 -10.55 -7.92 10.17
CA TYR A 35 -10.10 -9.03 9.35
C TYR A 35 -11.19 -9.42 8.34
N ASP A 36 -12.43 -9.54 8.79
CA ASP A 36 -13.58 -9.86 7.94
C ASP A 36 -13.87 -8.77 6.90
N VAL A 37 -13.69 -7.49 7.23
CA VAL A 37 -13.85 -6.37 6.28
C VAL A 37 -12.80 -6.43 5.17
N ASN A 38 -11.52 -6.65 5.51
CA ASN A 38 -10.44 -6.78 4.54
C ASN A 38 -10.65 -8.00 3.64
N LYS A 39 -11.06 -9.12 4.22
CA LYS A 39 -11.37 -10.35 3.49
C LYS A 39 -12.52 -10.15 2.51
N THR A 40 -13.58 -9.47 2.94
CA THR A 40 -14.73 -9.12 2.09
C THR A 40 -14.30 -8.22 0.92
N GLN A 41 -13.43 -7.24 1.18
CA GLN A 41 -12.93 -6.33 0.17
C GLN A 41 -12.05 -7.06 -0.85
N LEU A 42 -11.10 -7.88 -0.41
CA LEU A 42 -10.24 -8.68 -1.27
C LEU A 42 -11.08 -9.64 -2.13
N ARG A 43 -12.08 -10.28 -1.54
CA ARG A 43 -13.02 -11.15 -2.24
C ARG A 43 -13.75 -10.41 -3.37
N ALA A 44 -14.23 -9.19 -3.11
CA ALA A 44 -14.88 -8.36 -4.12
C ALA A 44 -13.92 -7.95 -5.24
N LEU A 45 -12.67 -7.59 -4.92
CA LEU A 45 -11.64 -7.24 -5.87
C LEU A 45 -11.28 -8.41 -6.79
N TYR A 46 -11.04 -9.60 -6.23
CA TYR A 46 -10.74 -10.79 -7.04
C TYR A 46 -11.92 -11.19 -7.94
N ARG A 47 -13.15 -11.10 -7.47
CA ARG A 47 -14.33 -11.31 -8.32
C ARG A 47 -14.42 -10.30 -9.47
N ALA A 48 -14.01 -9.05 -9.24
CA ALA A 48 -13.98 -8.03 -10.28
C ALA A 48 -12.85 -8.22 -11.29
N SER A 49 -11.81 -8.98 -10.95
CA SER A 49 -10.60 -9.17 -11.78
C SER A 49 -10.86 -9.86 -13.12
N VAL A 50 -11.97 -10.58 -13.27
CA VAL A 50 -12.37 -11.19 -14.56
C VAL A 50 -12.83 -10.16 -15.60
N HIS A 51 -13.14 -8.94 -15.17
CA HIS A 51 -13.64 -7.88 -16.05
C HIS A 51 -12.57 -6.92 -16.55
N GLY A 52 -11.33 -7.05 -16.05
CA GLY A 52 -10.24 -6.17 -16.46
C GLY A 52 -8.96 -6.41 -15.67
N LYS A 53 -7.90 -5.69 -16.06
CA LYS A 53 -6.59 -5.80 -15.42
C LYS A 53 -6.62 -5.13 -14.05
N LEU A 54 -6.49 -5.92 -12.99
CA LEU A 54 -6.51 -5.48 -11.60
C LEU A 54 -5.11 -5.52 -11.00
N ARG A 55 -4.82 -4.55 -10.13
CA ARG A 55 -3.67 -4.52 -9.23
C ARG A 55 -4.16 -4.26 -7.81
N ILE A 56 -3.63 -5.00 -6.86
CA ILE A 56 -3.92 -4.82 -5.44
C ILE A 56 -2.68 -4.24 -4.77
N MET A 57 -2.85 -3.23 -3.93
CA MET A 57 -1.76 -2.58 -3.22
C MET A 57 -2.11 -2.47 -1.73
N PHE A 58 -1.23 -3.01 -0.87
CA PHE A 58 -1.38 -2.90 0.58
C PHE A 58 -0.77 -1.59 1.08
N PRO A 59 -1.55 -0.74 1.76
CA PRO A 59 -1.03 0.47 2.40
C PRO A 59 -0.42 0.15 3.77
N MET A 60 0.36 1.08 4.31
CA MET A 60 0.80 1.12 5.71
C MET A 60 1.59 -0.11 6.19
N ILE A 61 2.20 -0.85 5.30
CA ILE A 61 3.08 -1.98 5.65
C ILE A 61 4.39 -1.45 6.23
N SER A 62 4.78 -1.94 7.39
CA SER A 62 5.99 -1.51 8.11
C SER A 62 7.05 -2.61 8.24
N SER A 63 6.68 -3.88 8.03
CA SER A 63 7.57 -5.04 8.16
C SER A 63 7.27 -6.13 7.14
N LEU A 64 8.19 -7.10 7.01
CA LEU A 64 7.99 -8.26 6.15
C LEU A 64 6.85 -9.14 6.67
N GLU A 65 6.76 -9.33 7.98
CA GLU A 65 5.73 -10.16 8.62
C GLU A 65 4.33 -9.63 8.28
N GLU A 66 4.12 -8.32 8.36
CA GLU A 66 2.83 -7.69 7.99
C GLU A 66 2.47 -7.94 6.52
N LEU A 67 3.45 -7.86 5.62
CA LEU A 67 3.24 -8.16 4.20
C LEU A 67 2.87 -9.63 3.98
N LEU A 68 3.57 -10.54 4.64
CA LEU A 68 3.30 -11.98 4.52
C LEU A 68 1.92 -12.32 5.09
N ASP A 69 1.54 -11.76 6.23
CA ASP A 69 0.21 -11.94 6.81
C ASP A 69 -0.89 -11.45 5.86
N ALA A 70 -0.69 -10.27 5.23
CA ALA A 70 -1.64 -9.76 4.24
C ALA A 70 -1.78 -10.69 3.01
N LYS A 71 -0.68 -11.31 2.59
CA LYS A 71 -0.69 -12.30 1.49
C LYS A 71 -1.37 -13.61 1.89
N GLU A 72 -1.28 -14.03 3.16
CA GLU A 72 -2.04 -15.21 3.63
C GLU A 72 -3.56 -14.96 3.55
N VAL A 73 -4.03 -13.75 3.87
CA VAL A 73 -5.46 -13.41 3.69
C VAL A 73 -5.89 -13.52 2.23
N ILE A 74 -5.04 -13.13 1.28
CA ILE A 74 -5.33 -13.37 -0.16
C ILE A 74 -5.50 -14.87 -0.43
N LYS A 75 -4.57 -15.71 0.04
CA LYS A 75 -4.64 -17.15 -0.19
C LYS A 75 -5.92 -17.78 0.37
N GLU A 76 -6.35 -17.32 1.54
CA GLU A 76 -7.62 -17.76 2.12
C GLU A 76 -8.82 -17.36 1.25
N VAL A 77 -8.83 -16.11 0.77
CA VAL A 77 -9.88 -15.60 -0.12
C VAL A 77 -9.94 -16.40 -1.41
N LEU A 78 -8.80 -16.68 -2.04
CA LEU A 78 -8.76 -17.47 -3.27
C LEU A 78 -9.26 -18.88 -3.06
N LYS A 79 -8.87 -19.52 -1.95
CA LYS A 79 -9.37 -20.86 -1.57
C LYS A 79 -10.89 -20.89 -1.38
N GLU A 80 -11.48 -19.83 -0.81
CA GLU A 80 -12.93 -19.73 -0.67
C GLU A 80 -13.63 -19.56 -2.03
N LEU A 81 -13.07 -18.69 -2.91
CA LEU A 81 -13.60 -18.48 -4.25
C LEU A 81 -13.56 -19.78 -5.06
N ASP A 82 -12.46 -20.55 -4.96
CA ASP A 82 -12.34 -21.87 -5.60
C ASP A 82 -13.39 -22.85 -5.08
N ALA A 83 -13.58 -22.92 -3.76
CA ALA A 83 -14.58 -23.81 -3.15
C ALA A 83 -16.03 -23.47 -3.57
N GLU A 84 -16.30 -22.20 -3.87
CA GLU A 84 -17.59 -21.73 -4.34
C GLU A 84 -17.71 -21.72 -5.88
N ASN A 85 -16.68 -22.16 -6.62
CA ASN A 85 -16.60 -22.10 -8.08
C ASN A 85 -16.81 -20.70 -8.65
N ILE A 86 -16.30 -19.66 -7.95
CA ILE A 86 -16.35 -18.25 -8.40
C ILE A 86 -15.07 -17.95 -9.17
N ALA A 87 -15.23 -17.50 -10.41
CA ALA A 87 -14.11 -17.17 -11.28
C ALA A 87 -13.39 -15.88 -10.82
N TYR A 88 -12.06 -15.88 -10.95
CA TYR A 88 -11.18 -14.74 -10.78
C TYR A 88 -9.98 -14.84 -11.73
N SER A 89 -9.23 -13.73 -11.92
CA SER A 89 -7.99 -13.74 -12.71
C SER A 89 -6.80 -14.15 -11.86
N ASN A 90 -5.94 -15.00 -12.42
CA ASN A 90 -4.65 -15.35 -11.81
C ASN A 90 -3.56 -14.29 -12.06
N ASP A 91 -3.82 -13.30 -12.94
CA ASP A 91 -2.86 -12.27 -13.34
C ASP A 91 -2.98 -10.98 -12.50
N VAL A 92 -3.44 -11.10 -11.26
CA VAL A 92 -3.55 -9.95 -10.35
C VAL A 92 -2.19 -9.67 -9.73
N GLU A 93 -1.58 -8.53 -10.10
CA GLU A 93 -0.35 -8.06 -9.49
C GLU A 93 -0.64 -7.56 -8.06
N VAL A 94 0.18 -8.00 -7.10
CA VAL A 94 0.07 -7.62 -5.68
C VAL A 94 1.30 -6.83 -5.26
N GLY A 95 1.11 -5.57 -4.94
CA GLY A 95 2.15 -4.67 -4.48
C GLY A 95 1.88 -4.10 -3.10
N MET A 96 2.75 -3.18 -2.69
CA MET A 96 2.57 -2.43 -1.44
C MET A 96 2.94 -0.97 -1.60
N MET A 97 2.39 -0.13 -0.72
CA MET A 97 2.79 1.26 -0.61
C MET A 97 4.02 1.37 0.29
N ILE A 98 5.03 2.07 -0.21
CA ILE A 98 6.19 2.48 0.59
C ILE A 98 5.92 3.89 1.11
N GLU A 99 5.46 3.97 2.32
CA GLU A 99 5.09 5.21 3.00
C GLU A 99 5.55 5.23 4.46
N ILE A 100 5.95 4.07 4.99
CA ILE A 100 6.55 3.92 6.32
C ILE A 100 8.07 3.85 6.17
N PRO A 101 8.85 4.67 6.92
CA PRO A 101 10.31 4.68 6.81
C PRO A 101 10.99 3.33 7.03
N SER A 102 10.46 2.49 7.95
CA SER A 102 10.99 1.14 8.17
C SER A 102 10.86 0.27 6.92
N ALA A 103 9.71 0.33 6.21
CA ALA A 103 9.53 -0.38 4.95
C ALA A 103 10.48 0.12 3.86
N ALA A 104 10.71 1.44 3.79
CA ALA A 104 11.69 2.01 2.86
C ALA A 104 13.11 1.48 3.12
N VAL A 105 13.51 1.36 4.38
CA VAL A 105 14.84 0.86 4.78
C VAL A 105 15.05 -0.60 4.39
N ILE A 106 14.02 -1.45 4.52
CA ILE A 106 14.09 -2.89 4.19
C ILE A 106 13.49 -3.20 2.81
N SER A 107 13.43 -2.21 1.91
CA SER A 107 12.79 -2.35 0.59
C SER A 107 13.46 -3.39 -0.31
N ASP A 108 14.73 -3.72 -0.10
CA ASP A 108 15.44 -4.81 -0.76
C ASP A 108 14.82 -6.18 -0.42
N VAL A 109 14.51 -6.41 0.85
CA VAL A 109 13.83 -7.63 1.30
C VAL A 109 12.38 -7.66 0.79
N LEU A 110 11.65 -6.55 0.94
CA LEU A 110 10.24 -6.47 0.54
C LEU A 110 10.03 -6.63 -0.97
N ALA A 111 10.98 -6.14 -1.79
CA ALA A 111 10.91 -6.24 -3.26
C ALA A 111 10.84 -7.69 -3.76
N THR A 112 11.44 -8.65 -3.03
CA THR A 112 11.40 -10.07 -3.39
C THR A 112 10.03 -10.71 -3.16
N HIS A 113 9.12 -10.02 -2.45
CA HIS A 113 7.82 -10.53 -2.05
C HIS A 113 6.62 -9.83 -2.71
N VAL A 114 6.86 -8.85 -3.59
CA VAL A 114 5.79 -8.10 -4.28
C VAL A 114 6.02 -8.04 -5.77
N ASP A 115 4.99 -7.61 -6.51
CA ASP A 115 5.09 -7.38 -7.95
C ASP A 115 5.48 -5.94 -8.26
N PHE A 116 5.19 -5.00 -7.35
CA PHE A 116 5.52 -3.58 -7.51
C PHE A 116 5.52 -2.83 -6.17
N PHE A 117 6.14 -1.65 -6.19
CA PHE A 117 5.96 -0.64 -5.15
C PHE A 117 5.20 0.58 -5.66
N SER A 118 4.48 1.24 -4.75
CA SER A 118 3.96 2.59 -4.93
C SER A 118 4.48 3.46 -3.79
N ILE A 119 5.26 4.49 -4.10
CA ILE A 119 5.80 5.39 -3.06
C ILE A 119 4.73 6.40 -2.69
N GLY A 120 4.25 6.34 -1.43
CA GLY A 120 3.29 7.27 -0.84
C GLY A 120 4.04 8.45 -0.22
N THR A 121 4.35 9.48 -1.03
CA THR A 121 5.24 10.57 -0.59
C THR A 121 4.70 11.35 0.58
N ASN A 122 3.39 11.55 0.67
CA ASN A 122 2.79 12.35 1.73
C ASN A 122 3.09 11.78 3.13
N ASP A 123 2.84 10.50 3.31
CA ASP A 123 3.05 9.84 4.59
C ASP A 123 4.54 9.51 4.81
N LEU A 124 5.28 9.16 3.75
CA LEU A 124 6.72 8.98 3.86
C LEU A 124 7.44 10.24 4.38
N ILE A 125 7.08 11.42 3.88
CA ILE A 125 7.63 12.69 4.35
C ILE A 125 7.21 12.93 5.81
N GLN A 126 5.91 12.78 6.10
CA GLN A 126 5.35 13.02 7.42
C GLN A 126 6.05 12.17 8.49
N TYR A 127 6.21 10.88 8.26
CA TYR A 127 6.84 9.96 9.22
C TYR A 127 8.37 10.10 9.27
N THR A 128 9.03 10.35 8.13
CA THR A 128 10.48 10.56 8.10
C THR A 128 10.88 11.84 8.83
N CYS A 129 10.11 12.92 8.67
CA CYS A 129 10.38 14.23 9.29
C CYS A 129 9.68 14.40 10.65
N ALA A 130 8.90 13.42 11.11
CA ALA A 130 8.10 13.50 12.34
C ALA A 130 7.20 14.75 12.39
N VAL A 131 6.59 15.10 11.26
CA VAL A 131 5.75 16.30 11.11
C VAL A 131 4.34 15.94 10.67
N ASP A 132 3.35 16.42 11.39
CA ASP A 132 1.95 16.33 10.96
C ASP A 132 1.65 17.46 9.97
N ARG A 133 1.45 17.08 8.69
CA ARG A 133 1.13 18.04 7.60
C ARG A 133 -0.19 18.79 7.81
N MET A 134 -1.09 18.26 8.62
CA MET A 134 -2.38 18.88 8.92
C MET A 134 -2.31 19.86 10.09
N ASN A 135 -1.22 19.85 10.85
CA ASN A 135 -1.03 20.74 11.98
C ASN A 135 -0.43 22.08 11.50
N GLN A 136 -1.26 23.13 11.47
CA GLN A 136 -0.86 24.46 10.99
C GLN A 136 0.34 25.06 11.70
N LYS A 137 0.62 24.65 12.95
CA LYS A 137 1.75 25.18 13.72
C LYS A 137 3.10 24.64 13.26
N ILE A 138 3.13 23.42 12.71
CA ILE A 138 4.37 22.72 12.34
C ILE A 138 4.41 22.31 10.86
N SER A 139 3.35 22.53 10.08
CA SER A 139 3.29 22.16 8.66
C SER A 139 4.39 22.79 7.81
N HIS A 140 4.96 23.92 8.24
CA HIS A 140 6.11 24.55 7.59
C HIS A 140 7.39 23.70 7.64
N LEU A 141 7.47 22.68 8.51
CA LEU A 141 8.56 21.70 8.58
C LEU A 141 8.38 20.55 7.57
N TYR A 142 7.18 20.42 7.00
CA TYR A 142 6.90 19.45 5.95
C TYR A 142 7.59 19.89 4.65
N ASN A 143 8.65 19.17 4.27
CA ASN A 143 9.45 19.51 3.11
C ASN A 143 9.63 18.29 2.20
N GLN A 144 9.01 18.34 1.03
CA GLN A 144 9.10 17.27 0.02
C GLN A 144 10.51 17.09 -0.56
N PHE A 145 11.34 18.13 -0.50
CA PHE A 145 12.74 18.11 -0.95
C PHE A 145 13.73 17.78 0.17
N ASN A 146 13.24 17.27 1.31
CA ASN A 146 14.13 16.86 2.41
C ASN A 146 15.11 15.81 1.90
N PRO A 147 16.46 16.00 2.06
CA PRO A 147 17.46 15.07 1.55
C PRO A 147 17.33 13.65 2.09
N ALA A 148 16.81 13.46 3.31
CA ALA A 148 16.56 12.13 3.87
C ALA A 148 15.45 11.41 3.10
N VAL A 149 14.35 12.11 2.80
CA VAL A 149 13.23 11.57 2.03
C VAL A 149 13.68 11.20 0.61
N LEU A 150 14.40 12.09 -0.07
CA LEU A 150 14.91 11.84 -1.42
C LEU A 150 15.86 10.62 -1.47
N ARG A 151 16.70 10.44 -0.43
CA ARG A 151 17.55 9.25 -0.31
C ARG A 151 16.74 7.98 -0.09
N LEU A 152 15.70 8.00 0.74
CA LEU A 152 14.80 6.86 0.92
C LEU A 152 14.10 6.51 -0.39
N ILE A 153 13.55 7.48 -1.10
CA ILE A 153 12.90 7.27 -2.41
C ILE A 153 13.88 6.63 -3.39
N LYS A 154 15.09 7.19 -3.51
CA LYS A 154 16.11 6.61 -4.40
C LYS A 154 16.46 5.18 -4.03
N MET A 155 16.67 4.90 -2.74
CA MET A 155 16.99 3.55 -2.26
C MET A 155 15.88 2.55 -2.59
N VAL A 156 14.61 2.92 -2.39
CA VAL A 156 13.45 2.09 -2.72
C VAL A 156 13.41 1.78 -4.23
N ILE A 157 13.63 2.78 -5.08
CA ILE A 157 13.65 2.60 -6.54
C ILE A 157 14.78 1.67 -6.94
N ASP A 158 16.00 1.91 -6.44
CA ASP A 158 17.17 1.09 -6.77
C ASP A 158 16.95 -0.38 -6.33
N ASN A 159 16.40 -0.61 -5.15
CA ASN A 159 16.14 -1.94 -4.61
C ASN A 159 15.06 -2.68 -5.42
N ALA A 160 13.97 -2.01 -5.75
CA ALA A 160 12.91 -2.59 -6.59
C ALA A 160 13.43 -2.96 -7.99
N HIS A 161 14.21 -2.08 -8.62
CA HIS A 161 14.74 -2.33 -9.96
C HIS A 161 15.75 -3.47 -10.00
N LYS A 162 16.53 -3.70 -8.91
CA LYS A 162 17.43 -4.88 -8.81
C LYS A 162 16.65 -6.20 -8.89
N GLU A 163 15.43 -6.21 -8.34
CA GLU A 163 14.51 -7.36 -8.35
C GLU A 163 13.59 -7.37 -9.60
N GLY A 164 13.81 -6.46 -10.55
CA GLY A 164 13.00 -6.36 -11.77
C GLY A 164 11.57 -5.86 -11.51
N LYS A 165 11.33 -5.18 -10.38
CA LYS A 165 10.01 -4.67 -10.01
C LYS A 165 9.86 -3.22 -10.44
N TRP A 166 8.67 -2.87 -10.93
CA TRP A 166 8.38 -1.48 -11.25
C TRP A 166 7.95 -0.68 -10.01
N VAL A 167 8.20 0.62 -10.06
CA VAL A 167 7.86 1.55 -8.97
C VAL A 167 7.00 2.67 -9.53
N GLY A 168 5.83 2.87 -8.89
CA GLY A 168 5.01 4.05 -9.07
C GLY A 168 5.23 5.04 -7.92
N MET A 169 4.81 6.27 -8.10
CA MET A 169 4.82 7.30 -7.07
C MET A 169 3.47 8.01 -7.04
N CYS A 170 2.97 8.27 -5.85
CA CYS A 170 1.73 9.03 -5.61
C CYS A 170 1.96 10.05 -4.49
N GLY A 171 0.97 10.93 -4.29
CA GLY A 171 1.06 12.04 -3.35
C GLY A 171 1.36 13.36 -4.05
N GLU A 172 1.44 14.45 -3.27
CA GLU A 172 1.60 15.82 -3.81
C GLU A 172 2.92 16.00 -4.56
N SER A 173 4.00 15.39 -4.06
CA SER A 173 5.32 15.46 -4.71
C SER A 173 5.36 14.82 -6.10
N ALA A 174 4.43 13.92 -6.43
CA ALA A 174 4.36 13.29 -7.75
C ALA A 174 3.80 14.23 -8.84
N GLY A 175 3.13 15.32 -8.45
CA GLY A 175 2.56 16.33 -9.34
C GLY A 175 3.38 17.62 -9.44
N ASP A 176 4.44 17.75 -8.64
CA ASP A 176 5.32 18.93 -8.66
C ASP A 176 6.33 18.81 -9.81
N GLN A 177 6.45 19.88 -10.62
CA GLN A 177 7.30 19.94 -11.82
C GLN A 177 8.61 20.68 -11.55
#